data_695462c021f6b0e51fd6cfc28599187f
#
_entry.id   695462c021f6b0e51fd6cfc28599187f
#
_cell.length_a   1.000
_cell.length_b   1.000
_cell.length_c   1.000
_cell.angle_alpha   90.00
_cell.angle_beta   90.00
_cell.angle_gamma   90.00
#
_symmetry.space_group_name_H-M   'P 1'
#
loop_
_entity.id
_entity.type
_entity.pdbx_description
1 polymer ?
#
loop_
_entity_poly.entity_id
_entity_poly.type
_entity_poly.pdbx_seq_one_letter_code
_entity_poly.pdbx_strand_id
1 'polypeptide(L)'
;MDTTLPPTTGENSSQTQAAASSAHLASAVLLFTTFLVGVVGNGLYLWVLGLKMRRTVNTLWFLSLVSSHLLLTLLIPFFIVSLLMGLHWVFGTAMCKILNTCISLGMFSSVFILTLISLDRYTLTHHPIWCRNHRTVPRAGKLVVGVWLASFCISTPYLAFRETRVLDGGRIICINNYTLSRDWNGAEPQGLGRRVHVAVFTVRFLLGFLLPFCIITGCYVHVGLKMKEKKLTWAGKPFKVMVAAMVSFFLGWLPYHLYHGLKLSKKEVPESVTGTLLVIYTFTSCFNACFTPMLYLFVGEKFWQVFRTSFLTLVKAAFVDDLGSSASESSGRYENAQQVSRFLPHSEL
;
A
#
# COMPACT_ATOMS: atom_id res chain seq x y z
N MET A 1 -41.52 -49.61 -13.90
CA MET A 1 -41.33 -48.38 -14.65
C MET A 1 -41.23 -47.26 -13.62
N ASP A 2 -40.02 -46.99 -13.17
CA ASP A 2 -39.74 -45.89 -12.23
C ASP A 2 -38.73 -45.00 -12.91
N THR A 3 -39.22 -43.88 -13.43
CA THR A 3 -38.44 -42.86 -14.12
C THR A 3 -38.03 -41.79 -13.08
N THR A 4 -36.89 -42.00 -12.46
CA THR A 4 -36.22 -40.95 -11.73
C THR A 4 -35.48 -40.01 -12.72
N LEU A 5 -36.03 -38.81 -12.90
CA LEU A 5 -35.36 -37.70 -13.58
C LEU A 5 -34.04 -37.34 -12.86
N PRO A 6 -32.94 -37.04 -13.58
CA PRO A 6 -31.70 -36.57 -12.97
C PRO A 6 -31.90 -35.13 -12.46
N PRO A 7 -31.24 -34.72 -11.35
CA PRO A 7 -31.40 -33.39 -10.75
C PRO A 7 -30.88 -32.29 -11.68
N THR A 8 -31.62 -31.24 -11.74
CA THR A 8 -31.48 -30.04 -12.54
C THR A 8 -30.12 -29.37 -12.45
N THR A 9 -29.41 -29.28 -13.56
CA THR A 9 -28.14 -28.54 -13.77
C THR A 9 -28.28 -27.01 -13.54
N GLY A 10 -29.52 -26.51 -13.36
CA GLY A 10 -29.79 -25.06 -13.16
C GLY A 10 -29.56 -24.53 -11.75
N GLU A 11 -29.77 -25.33 -10.71
CA GLU A 11 -29.58 -24.90 -9.31
C GLU A 11 -28.11 -24.75 -8.93
N ASN A 12 -27.22 -25.60 -9.44
CA ASN A 12 -25.79 -25.50 -9.17
C ASN A 12 -25.16 -24.26 -9.82
N SER A 13 -25.64 -23.81 -10.97
CA SER A 13 -25.11 -22.61 -11.65
C SER A 13 -25.52 -21.32 -10.97
N SER A 14 -26.75 -21.23 -10.48
CA SER A 14 -27.24 -20.04 -9.74
C SER A 14 -26.59 -19.90 -8.36
N GLN A 15 -26.37 -21.01 -7.64
CA GLN A 15 -25.64 -21.02 -6.37
C GLN A 15 -24.18 -20.61 -6.52
N THR A 16 -23.50 -21.10 -7.57
CA THR A 16 -22.11 -20.74 -7.85
C THR A 16 -21.96 -19.26 -8.22
N GLN A 17 -22.91 -18.72 -8.98
CA GLN A 17 -22.92 -17.30 -9.35
C GLN A 17 -23.21 -16.38 -8.17
N ALA A 18 -24.12 -16.77 -7.28
CA ALA A 18 -24.42 -16.05 -6.05
C ALA A 18 -23.22 -16.06 -5.08
N ALA A 19 -22.55 -17.21 -4.94
CA ALA A 19 -21.32 -17.32 -4.12
C ALA A 19 -20.16 -16.48 -4.68
N ALA A 20 -19.97 -16.44 -5.99
CA ALA A 20 -18.97 -15.58 -6.63
C ALA A 20 -19.27 -14.09 -6.42
N SER A 21 -20.53 -13.68 -6.52
CA SER A 21 -20.97 -12.31 -6.28
C SER A 21 -20.74 -11.88 -4.82
N SER A 22 -21.06 -12.73 -3.85
CA SER A 22 -20.83 -12.46 -2.42
C SER A 22 -19.34 -12.36 -2.08
N ALA A 23 -18.48 -13.17 -2.69
CA ALA A 23 -17.03 -13.10 -2.51
C ALA A 23 -16.44 -11.80 -3.09
N HIS A 24 -16.93 -11.35 -4.24
CA HIS A 24 -16.54 -10.06 -4.83
C HIS A 24 -16.95 -8.89 -3.94
N LEU A 25 -18.16 -8.91 -3.40
CA LEU A 25 -18.66 -7.88 -2.49
C LEU A 25 -17.84 -7.82 -1.21
N ALA A 26 -17.57 -8.97 -0.58
CA ALA A 26 -16.73 -9.05 0.62
C ALA A 26 -15.31 -8.52 0.37
N SER A 27 -14.72 -8.87 -0.78
CA SER A 27 -13.41 -8.37 -1.19
C SER A 27 -13.43 -6.85 -1.45
N ALA A 28 -14.49 -6.32 -2.06
CA ALA A 28 -14.67 -4.89 -2.27
C ALA A 28 -14.79 -4.11 -0.96
N VAL A 29 -15.53 -4.63 0.02
CA VAL A 29 -15.65 -4.04 1.37
C VAL A 29 -14.30 -4.03 2.08
N LEU A 30 -13.55 -5.13 2.01
CA LEU A 30 -12.21 -5.22 2.59
C LEU A 30 -11.26 -4.19 1.95
N LEU A 31 -11.25 -4.10 0.62
CA LEU A 31 -10.42 -3.14 -0.13
C LEU A 31 -10.82 -1.69 0.23
N PHE A 32 -12.11 -1.39 0.34
CA PHE A 32 -12.60 -0.07 0.71
C PHE A 32 -12.19 0.32 2.14
N THR A 33 -12.33 -0.60 3.09
CA THR A 33 -11.87 -0.39 4.47
C THR A 33 -10.36 -0.15 4.51
N THR A 34 -9.59 -0.94 3.76
CA THR A 34 -8.14 -0.77 3.62
C THR A 34 -7.78 0.58 3.03
N PHE A 35 -8.51 1.02 1.99
CA PHE A 35 -8.31 2.34 1.40
C PHE A 35 -8.50 3.45 2.43
N LEU A 36 -9.62 3.45 3.17
CA LEU A 36 -9.91 4.47 4.19
C LEU A 36 -8.85 4.49 5.30
N VAL A 37 -8.59 3.32 5.91
CA VAL A 37 -7.61 3.20 7.00
C VAL A 37 -6.20 3.54 6.51
N GLY A 38 -5.83 3.07 5.32
CA GLY A 38 -4.52 3.30 4.73
C GLY A 38 -4.28 4.75 4.33
N VAL A 39 -5.25 5.41 3.71
CA VAL A 39 -5.12 6.84 3.33
C VAL A 39 -5.06 7.71 4.58
N VAL A 40 -5.98 7.51 5.54
CA VAL A 40 -5.98 8.28 6.79
C VAL A 40 -4.71 8.01 7.60
N GLY A 41 -4.36 6.75 7.83
CA GLY A 41 -3.18 6.38 8.61
C GLY A 41 -1.88 6.87 7.99
N ASN A 42 -1.61 6.54 6.72
CA ASN A 42 -0.40 6.98 6.03
C ASN A 42 -0.38 8.50 5.84
N GLY A 43 -1.52 9.15 5.55
CA GLY A 43 -1.64 10.59 5.40
C GLY A 43 -1.29 11.34 6.69
N LEU A 44 -1.82 10.90 7.84
CA LEU A 44 -1.49 11.47 9.15
C LEU A 44 0.01 11.31 9.48
N TYR A 45 0.59 10.15 9.16
CA TYR A 45 2.04 9.95 9.32
C TYR A 45 2.85 10.89 8.45
N LEU A 46 2.48 11.01 7.17
CA LEU A 46 3.16 11.91 6.24
C LEU A 46 3.10 13.36 6.74
N TRP A 47 1.94 13.77 7.25
CA TRP A 47 1.74 15.10 7.82
C TRP A 47 2.63 15.35 9.05
N VAL A 48 2.65 14.43 10.02
CA VAL A 48 3.45 14.59 11.24
C VAL A 48 4.94 14.53 10.94
N LEU A 49 5.41 13.51 10.20
CA LEU A 49 6.82 13.34 9.87
C LEU A 49 7.36 14.46 8.95
N GLY A 50 6.53 14.90 8.00
CA GLY A 50 6.94 15.88 6.99
C GLY A 50 6.91 17.33 7.49
N LEU A 51 5.90 17.69 8.30
CA LEU A 51 5.65 19.08 8.68
C LEU A 51 5.86 19.39 10.16
N LYS A 52 5.70 18.42 11.07
CA LYS A 52 5.77 18.66 12.52
C LYS A 52 7.06 18.17 13.19
N MET A 53 7.76 17.23 12.56
CA MET A 53 9.01 16.69 13.10
C MET A 53 10.24 17.28 12.42
N ARG A 54 11.33 17.44 13.19
CA ARG A 54 12.62 17.84 12.62
C ARG A 54 13.14 16.78 11.65
N ARG A 55 13.71 17.22 10.54
CA ARG A 55 14.34 16.33 9.54
C ARG A 55 15.60 15.69 10.12
N THR A 56 15.53 14.38 10.33
CA THR A 56 16.63 13.52 10.74
C THR A 56 16.76 12.39 9.73
N VAL A 57 17.84 11.64 9.78
CA VAL A 57 17.99 10.43 8.92
C VAL A 57 16.85 9.46 9.15
N ASN A 58 16.43 9.24 10.40
CA ASN A 58 15.29 8.37 10.70
C ASN A 58 13.98 8.89 10.12
N THR A 59 13.69 10.18 10.25
CA THR A 59 12.45 10.76 9.70
C THR A 59 12.41 10.67 8.19
N LEU A 60 13.56 10.76 7.49
CA LEU A 60 13.62 10.56 6.03
C LEU A 60 13.29 9.12 5.62
N TRP A 61 13.84 8.12 6.34
CA TRP A 61 13.53 6.72 6.06
C TRP A 61 12.05 6.43 6.21
N PHE A 62 11.45 6.83 7.34
CA PHE A 62 10.04 6.60 7.59
C PHE A 62 9.14 7.42 6.66
N LEU A 63 9.51 8.65 6.33
CA LEU A 63 8.78 9.48 5.37
C LEU A 63 8.70 8.80 4.01
N SER A 64 9.83 8.29 3.51
CA SER A 64 9.89 7.56 2.24
C SER A 64 9.08 6.26 2.26
N LEU A 65 9.15 5.51 3.37
CA LEU A 65 8.39 4.27 3.52
C LEU A 65 6.87 4.52 3.55
N VAL A 66 6.43 5.52 4.29
CA VAL A 66 5.01 5.90 4.37
C VAL A 66 4.52 6.44 3.03
N SER A 67 5.35 7.18 2.29
CA SER A 67 5.02 7.64 0.92
C SER A 67 4.80 6.46 -0.03
N SER A 68 5.60 5.39 0.08
CA SER A 68 5.41 4.16 -0.71
C SER A 68 4.07 3.47 -0.38
N HIS A 69 3.70 3.38 0.91
CA HIS A 69 2.43 2.79 1.33
C HIS A 69 1.22 3.66 0.96
N LEU A 70 1.34 4.99 1.06
CA LEU A 70 0.31 5.90 0.61
C LEU A 70 0.07 5.78 -0.89
N LEU A 71 1.14 5.69 -1.69
CA LEU A 71 1.04 5.42 -3.13
C LEU A 71 0.22 4.15 -3.39
N LEU A 72 0.54 3.04 -2.71
CA LEU A 72 -0.18 1.77 -2.88
C LEU A 72 -1.66 1.88 -2.49
N THR A 73 -1.98 2.56 -1.39
CA THR A 73 -3.36 2.71 -0.93
C THR A 73 -4.20 3.59 -1.85
N LEU A 74 -3.63 4.63 -2.44
CA LEU A 74 -4.32 5.52 -3.40
C LEU A 74 -4.70 4.82 -4.70
N LEU A 75 -4.09 3.66 -5.01
CA LEU A 75 -4.43 2.89 -6.21
C LEU A 75 -5.60 1.92 -5.99
N ILE A 76 -5.97 1.63 -4.75
CA ILE A 76 -7.01 0.65 -4.39
C ILE A 76 -8.37 0.93 -5.04
N PRO A 77 -8.88 2.19 -5.13
CA PRO A 77 -10.20 2.45 -5.71
C PRO A 77 -10.39 1.92 -7.13
N PHE A 78 -9.33 1.96 -7.96
CA PHE A 78 -9.39 1.43 -9.32
C PHE A 78 -9.66 -0.08 -9.37
N PHE A 79 -9.08 -0.82 -8.41
CA PHE A 79 -9.30 -2.26 -8.27
C PHE A 79 -10.67 -2.58 -7.68
N ILE A 80 -11.19 -1.74 -6.78
CA ILE A 80 -12.57 -1.87 -6.26
C ILE A 80 -13.56 -1.74 -7.41
N VAL A 81 -13.43 -0.71 -8.25
CA VAL A 81 -14.33 -0.52 -9.41
C VAL A 81 -14.27 -1.72 -10.34
N SER A 82 -13.06 -2.18 -10.72
CA SER A 82 -12.91 -3.36 -11.59
C SER A 82 -13.54 -4.61 -10.97
N LEU A 83 -13.39 -4.81 -9.66
CA LEU A 83 -13.96 -5.95 -8.93
C LEU A 83 -15.50 -5.92 -8.91
N LEU A 84 -16.09 -4.75 -8.62
CA LEU A 84 -17.54 -4.55 -8.60
C LEU A 84 -18.18 -4.69 -9.99
N MET A 85 -17.40 -4.41 -11.05
CA MET A 85 -17.82 -4.63 -12.45
C MET A 85 -17.54 -6.06 -12.96
N GLY A 86 -17.37 -7.04 -12.05
CA GLY A 86 -17.13 -8.44 -12.43
C GLY A 86 -15.76 -8.65 -13.08
N LEU A 87 -14.72 -7.99 -12.57
CA LEU A 87 -13.36 -7.97 -13.10
C LEU A 87 -13.25 -7.35 -14.51
N HIS A 88 -14.22 -6.49 -14.88
CA HIS A 88 -14.15 -5.70 -16.10
C HIS A 88 -13.29 -4.47 -15.90
N TRP A 89 -12.34 -4.23 -16.81
CA TRP A 89 -11.39 -3.13 -16.74
C TRP A 89 -11.85 -1.95 -17.62
N VAL A 90 -12.40 -0.92 -16.98
CA VAL A 90 -13.01 0.25 -17.67
C VAL A 90 -12.04 1.39 -17.94
N PHE A 91 -10.81 1.35 -17.35
CA PHE A 91 -9.91 2.50 -17.35
C PHE A 91 -8.97 2.57 -18.55
N GLY A 92 -9.10 1.65 -19.49
CA GLY A 92 -8.26 1.60 -20.70
C GLY A 92 -6.83 1.12 -20.47
N THR A 93 -6.07 1.00 -21.54
CA THR A 93 -4.71 0.43 -21.55
C THR A 93 -3.69 1.30 -20.85
N ALA A 94 -3.77 2.63 -20.98
CA ALA A 94 -2.84 3.54 -20.32
C ALA A 94 -2.88 3.41 -18.80
N MET A 95 -4.09 3.40 -18.21
CA MET A 95 -4.26 3.21 -16.78
C MET A 95 -3.87 1.79 -16.32
N CYS A 96 -4.11 0.76 -17.13
CA CYS A 96 -3.63 -0.60 -16.87
C CYS A 96 -2.09 -0.61 -16.71
N LYS A 97 -1.35 0.08 -17.58
CA LYS A 97 0.12 0.20 -17.53
C LYS A 97 0.58 1.01 -16.32
N ILE A 98 0.05 2.22 -16.15
CA ILE A 98 0.46 3.16 -15.10
C ILE A 98 0.20 2.59 -13.71
N LEU A 99 -1.01 2.08 -13.43
CA LEU A 99 -1.36 1.56 -12.11
C LEU A 99 -0.49 0.38 -11.71
N ASN A 100 -0.24 -0.56 -12.63
CA ASN A 100 0.61 -1.72 -12.33
C ASN A 100 2.09 -1.32 -12.15
N THR A 101 2.57 -0.32 -12.88
CA THR A 101 3.90 0.28 -12.67
C THR A 101 3.99 0.94 -11.31
N CYS A 102 2.99 1.71 -10.88
CA CYS A 102 2.94 2.35 -9.57
C CYS A 102 2.86 1.33 -8.42
N ILE A 103 2.12 0.22 -8.57
CA ILE A 103 2.12 -0.87 -7.58
C ILE A 103 3.51 -1.47 -7.45
N SER A 104 4.16 -1.77 -8.56
CA SER A 104 5.53 -2.30 -8.58
C SER A 104 6.50 -1.32 -7.94
N LEU A 105 6.42 -0.04 -8.29
CA LEU A 105 7.22 1.05 -7.71
C LEU A 105 7.05 1.13 -6.20
N GLY A 106 5.81 1.11 -5.69
CA GLY A 106 5.52 1.12 -4.25
C GLY A 106 6.07 -0.11 -3.52
N MET A 107 5.98 -1.30 -4.14
CA MET A 107 6.53 -2.53 -3.59
C MET A 107 8.07 -2.47 -3.49
N PHE A 108 8.75 -2.13 -4.58
CA PHE A 108 10.22 -2.08 -4.58
C PHE A 108 10.77 -0.97 -3.69
N SER A 109 10.17 0.22 -3.73
CA SER A 109 10.61 1.33 -2.88
C SER A 109 10.44 0.99 -1.39
N SER A 110 9.34 0.35 -0.99
CA SER A 110 9.13 -0.05 0.41
C SER A 110 10.16 -1.08 0.88
N VAL A 111 10.43 -2.13 0.10
CA VAL A 111 11.40 -3.16 0.50
C VAL A 111 12.84 -2.63 0.52
N PHE A 112 13.21 -1.79 -0.43
CA PHE A 112 14.55 -1.20 -0.46
C PHE A 112 14.76 -0.21 0.69
N ILE A 113 13.74 0.59 1.05
CA ILE A 113 13.81 1.45 2.24
C ILE A 113 13.89 0.61 3.52
N LEU A 114 13.12 -0.49 3.66
CA LEU A 114 13.26 -1.41 4.79
C LEU A 114 14.66 -2.01 4.87
N THR A 115 15.26 -2.35 3.73
CA THR A 115 16.65 -2.83 3.65
C THR A 115 17.63 -1.76 4.12
N LEU A 116 17.48 -0.51 3.67
CA LEU A 116 18.31 0.61 4.13
C LEU A 116 18.15 0.89 5.63
N ILE A 117 16.92 0.82 6.16
CA ILE A 117 16.68 0.95 7.59
C ILE A 117 17.44 -0.15 8.36
N SER A 118 17.42 -1.37 7.87
CA SER A 118 18.08 -2.52 8.51
C SER A 118 19.61 -2.36 8.50
N LEU A 119 20.17 -1.93 7.37
CA LEU A 119 21.59 -1.61 7.23
C LEU A 119 21.99 -0.42 8.12
N ASP A 120 21.15 0.63 8.20
CA ASP A 120 21.36 1.77 9.08
C ASP A 120 21.43 1.35 10.56
N ARG A 121 20.55 0.42 10.99
CA ARG A 121 20.61 -0.13 12.37
C ARG A 121 21.84 -0.99 12.61
N TYR A 122 22.19 -1.82 11.63
CA TYR A 122 23.40 -2.62 11.70
C TYR A 122 24.63 -1.72 11.85
N THR A 123 24.80 -0.71 11.00
CA THR A 123 25.95 0.20 11.05
C THR A 123 26.00 1.03 12.33
N LEU A 124 24.88 1.51 12.85
CA LEU A 124 24.79 2.20 14.14
C LEU A 124 25.25 1.31 15.32
N THR A 125 24.99 0.02 15.25
CA THR A 125 25.31 -0.94 16.32
C THR A 125 26.76 -1.38 16.27
N HIS A 126 27.30 -1.61 15.07
CA HIS A 126 28.63 -2.16 14.86
C HIS A 126 29.71 -1.09 14.62
N HIS A 127 29.36 0.03 13.97
CA HIS A 127 30.29 1.09 13.58
C HIS A 127 29.81 2.48 14.04
N PRO A 128 29.61 2.73 15.36
CA PRO A 128 29.03 3.96 15.86
C PRO A 128 29.88 5.20 15.54
N ILE A 129 31.23 5.07 15.57
CA ILE A 129 32.15 6.16 15.27
C ILE A 129 32.05 6.59 13.81
N TRP A 130 32.00 5.61 12.90
CA TRP A 130 31.80 5.87 11.47
C TRP A 130 30.45 6.55 11.21
N CYS A 131 29.39 6.08 11.85
CA CYS A 131 28.04 6.66 11.74
C CYS A 131 28.03 8.13 12.19
N ARG A 132 28.73 8.48 13.24
CA ARG A 132 28.83 9.87 13.73
C ARG A 132 29.29 10.84 12.64
N ASN A 133 30.23 10.41 11.80
CA ASN A 133 30.83 11.26 10.76
C ASN A 133 30.12 11.16 9.40
N HIS A 134 29.47 10.02 9.11
CA HIS A 134 28.99 9.71 7.76
C HIS A 134 27.46 9.69 7.66
N ARG A 135 26.74 9.47 8.75
CA ARG A 135 25.26 9.37 8.78
C ARG A 135 24.64 10.77 8.84
N THR A 136 24.54 11.42 7.69
CA THR A 136 24.01 12.79 7.56
C THR A 136 22.70 12.81 6.77
N VAL A 137 21.84 13.83 7.04
CA VAL A 137 20.56 14.02 6.34
C VAL A 137 20.73 14.14 4.81
N PRO A 138 21.72 14.92 4.28
CA PRO A 138 21.92 15.00 2.83
C PRO A 138 22.29 13.67 2.18
N ARG A 139 23.15 12.86 2.83
CA ARG A 139 23.51 11.52 2.31
C ARG A 139 22.31 10.58 2.31
N ALA A 140 21.54 10.58 3.39
CA ALA A 140 20.30 9.81 3.46
C ALA A 140 19.30 10.24 2.38
N GLY A 141 19.18 11.54 2.11
CA GLY A 141 18.34 12.05 1.02
C GLY A 141 18.77 11.54 -0.35
N LYS A 142 20.09 11.52 -0.65
CA LYS A 142 20.59 10.94 -1.91
C LYS A 142 20.29 9.45 -2.03
N LEU A 143 20.38 8.69 -0.93
CA LEU A 143 20.04 7.26 -0.93
C LEU A 143 18.53 7.06 -1.18
N VAL A 144 17.65 7.86 -0.57
CA VAL A 144 16.20 7.82 -0.83
C VAL A 144 15.92 8.06 -2.32
N VAL A 145 16.49 9.10 -2.91
CA VAL A 145 16.33 9.39 -4.34
C VAL A 145 16.83 8.20 -5.18
N GLY A 146 17.99 7.65 -4.86
CA GLY A 146 18.54 6.47 -5.55
C GLY A 146 17.60 5.26 -5.46
N VAL A 147 16.98 5.01 -4.30
CA VAL A 147 15.98 3.94 -4.12
C VAL A 147 14.77 4.15 -5.02
N TRP A 148 14.20 5.35 -5.07
CA TRP A 148 13.04 5.63 -5.91
C TRP A 148 13.35 5.47 -7.40
N LEU A 149 14.53 5.93 -7.83
CA LEU A 149 15.00 5.77 -9.23
C LEU A 149 15.22 4.30 -9.57
N ALA A 150 15.91 3.54 -8.72
CA ALA A 150 16.11 2.10 -8.92
C ALA A 150 14.79 1.34 -8.96
N SER A 151 13.86 1.65 -8.04
CA SER A 151 12.53 1.05 -8.00
C SER A 151 11.72 1.38 -9.26
N PHE A 152 11.83 2.60 -9.77
CA PHE A 152 11.19 2.99 -11.03
C PHE A 152 11.77 2.20 -12.20
N CYS A 153 13.09 2.12 -12.35
CA CYS A 153 13.72 1.36 -13.41
C CYS A 153 13.31 -0.12 -13.42
N ILE A 154 13.25 -0.76 -12.24
CA ILE A 154 12.80 -2.16 -12.11
C ILE A 154 11.30 -2.31 -12.41
N SER A 155 10.52 -1.25 -12.26
CA SER A 155 9.08 -1.25 -12.53
C SER A 155 8.72 -0.94 -13.98
N THR A 156 9.64 -0.39 -14.79
CA THR A 156 9.38 -0.04 -16.20
C THR A 156 8.90 -1.20 -17.09
N PRO A 157 9.25 -2.48 -16.87
CA PRO A 157 8.71 -3.59 -17.67
C PRO A 157 7.18 -3.64 -17.70
N TYR A 158 6.49 -3.12 -16.69
CA TYR A 158 5.01 -3.04 -16.72
C TYR A 158 4.49 -2.05 -17.75
N LEU A 159 5.21 -0.97 -18.05
CA LEU A 159 4.85 -0.03 -19.11
C LEU A 159 4.91 -0.71 -20.49
N ALA A 160 5.82 -1.67 -20.66
CA ALA A 160 5.93 -2.44 -21.89
C ALA A 160 4.91 -3.58 -21.96
N PHE A 161 4.85 -4.43 -20.94
CA PHE A 161 4.17 -5.73 -20.99
C PHE A 161 2.74 -5.74 -20.45
N ARG A 162 2.22 -4.66 -19.83
CA ARG A 162 0.82 -4.58 -19.42
C ARG A 162 -0.04 -4.12 -20.59
N GLU A 163 -1.12 -4.87 -20.84
CA GLU A 163 -2.08 -4.58 -21.91
C GLU A 163 -3.51 -4.94 -21.49
N THR A 164 -4.48 -4.40 -22.22
CA THR A 164 -5.88 -4.77 -22.10
C THR A 164 -6.26 -5.76 -23.19
N ARG A 165 -7.00 -6.81 -22.83
CA ARG A 165 -7.53 -7.80 -23.75
C ARG A 165 -9.04 -7.88 -23.61
N VAL A 166 -9.73 -7.90 -24.74
CA VAL A 166 -11.15 -8.19 -24.81
C VAL A 166 -11.31 -9.71 -24.80
N LEU A 167 -12.11 -10.23 -23.90
CA LEU A 167 -12.50 -11.65 -23.83
C LEU A 167 -13.82 -11.86 -24.55
N ASP A 168 -14.16 -13.14 -24.78
CA ASP A 168 -15.46 -13.54 -25.31
C ASP A 168 -16.56 -12.97 -24.40
N GLY A 169 -17.60 -12.37 -25.01
CA GLY A 169 -18.65 -11.65 -24.28
C GLY A 169 -18.34 -10.16 -23.98
N GLY A 170 -17.27 -9.58 -24.56
CA GLY A 170 -16.99 -8.15 -24.49
C GLY A 170 -16.33 -7.67 -23.19
N ARG A 171 -15.99 -8.58 -22.26
CA ARG A 171 -15.30 -8.23 -21.01
C ARG A 171 -13.83 -7.87 -21.28
N ILE A 172 -13.42 -6.70 -20.84
CA ILE A 172 -12.03 -6.24 -20.94
C ILE A 172 -11.28 -6.61 -19.66
N ILE A 173 -10.07 -7.13 -19.79
CA ILE A 173 -9.19 -7.43 -18.64
C ILE A 173 -7.82 -6.80 -18.83
N CYS A 174 -7.17 -6.42 -17.71
CA CYS A 174 -5.80 -5.91 -17.67
C CYS A 174 -4.84 -7.05 -17.35
N ILE A 175 -4.01 -7.47 -18.30
CA ILE A 175 -3.12 -8.65 -18.20
C ILE A 175 -1.69 -8.33 -18.59
N ASN A 176 -0.77 -9.24 -18.31
CA ASN A 176 0.59 -9.21 -18.85
C ASN A 176 0.62 -9.84 -20.24
N ASN A 177 1.11 -9.11 -21.23
CA ASN A 177 1.47 -9.62 -22.53
C ASN A 177 3.01 -9.62 -22.65
N TYR A 178 3.60 -10.78 -22.57
CA TYR A 178 5.06 -10.94 -22.74
C TYR A 178 5.45 -11.30 -24.17
N THR A 179 4.46 -11.41 -25.08
CA THR A 179 4.72 -11.52 -26.51
C THR A 179 5.07 -10.13 -27.03
N LEU A 180 6.11 -10.00 -27.81
CA LEU A 180 6.50 -8.73 -28.43
C LEU A 180 5.57 -8.35 -29.60
N SER A 181 4.65 -9.23 -29.98
CA SER A 181 3.65 -9.05 -31.01
C SER A 181 2.34 -8.54 -30.38
N ARG A 182 1.74 -7.52 -31.01
CA ARG A 182 0.36 -7.09 -30.71
C ARG A 182 -0.69 -8.08 -31.22
N ASP A 183 -0.27 -8.98 -32.07
CA ASP A 183 -1.16 -9.99 -32.63
C ASP A 183 -1.22 -11.19 -31.70
N TRP A 184 -2.32 -11.31 -30.96
CA TRP A 184 -2.57 -12.39 -30.00
C TRP A 184 -2.70 -13.79 -30.67
N ASN A 185 -2.92 -13.83 -31.99
CA ASN A 185 -3.07 -15.04 -32.80
C ASN A 185 -1.86 -15.28 -33.72
N GLY A 186 -0.86 -14.39 -33.71
CA GLY A 186 0.34 -14.55 -34.53
C GLY A 186 1.22 -15.70 -34.05
N ALA A 187 1.91 -16.35 -34.99
CA ALA A 187 2.91 -17.39 -34.72
C ALA A 187 4.07 -16.76 -33.92
N GLU A 188 4.05 -16.87 -32.59
CA GLU A 188 5.12 -16.42 -31.71
C GLU A 188 6.38 -17.27 -31.94
N PRO A 189 7.60 -16.69 -31.97
CA PRO A 189 8.82 -17.46 -31.86
C PRO A 189 8.75 -18.34 -30.63
N GLN A 190 8.67 -19.67 -30.84
CA GLN A 190 8.34 -20.64 -29.80
C GLN A 190 9.16 -20.40 -28.53
N GLY A 191 8.50 -19.96 -27.46
CA GLY A 191 9.04 -19.83 -26.12
C GLY A 191 9.68 -18.48 -25.76
N LEU A 192 9.69 -17.46 -26.62
CA LEU A 192 10.25 -16.14 -26.27
C LEU A 192 9.47 -15.45 -25.16
N GLY A 193 8.15 -15.36 -25.27
CA GLY A 193 7.29 -14.76 -24.24
C GLY A 193 7.44 -15.45 -22.89
N ARG A 194 7.57 -16.78 -22.88
CA ARG A 194 7.85 -17.53 -21.66
C ARG A 194 9.20 -17.19 -21.06
N ARG A 195 10.28 -17.08 -21.88
CA ARG A 195 11.60 -16.71 -21.39
C ARG A 195 11.59 -15.29 -20.77
N VAL A 196 10.93 -14.34 -21.41
CA VAL A 196 10.75 -12.98 -20.89
C VAL A 196 9.95 -12.99 -19.59
N HIS A 197 8.86 -13.74 -19.52
CA HIS A 197 8.07 -13.87 -18.29
C HIS A 197 8.90 -14.46 -17.14
N VAL A 198 9.66 -15.53 -17.37
CA VAL A 198 10.55 -16.14 -16.39
C VAL A 198 11.62 -15.12 -15.93
N ALA A 199 12.26 -14.42 -16.87
CA ALA A 199 13.27 -13.41 -16.55
C ALA A 199 12.71 -12.28 -15.69
N VAL A 200 11.58 -11.70 -16.08
CA VAL A 200 10.90 -10.62 -15.31
C VAL A 200 10.51 -11.11 -13.92
N PHE A 201 9.93 -12.30 -13.81
CA PHE A 201 9.58 -12.90 -12.51
C PHE A 201 10.81 -13.13 -11.64
N THR A 202 11.87 -13.72 -12.20
CA THR A 202 13.12 -14.04 -11.47
C THR A 202 13.77 -12.76 -10.93
N VAL A 203 13.91 -11.72 -11.76
CA VAL A 203 14.46 -10.43 -11.31
C VAL A 203 13.62 -9.84 -10.17
N ARG A 204 12.30 -9.88 -10.30
CA ARG A 204 11.40 -9.37 -9.26
C ARG A 204 11.45 -10.16 -7.97
N PHE A 205 11.49 -11.49 -8.07
CA PHE A 205 11.61 -12.36 -6.90
C PHE A 205 12.95 -12.17 -6.18
N LEU A 206 14.03 -12.11 -6.94
CA LEU A 206 15.37 -11.91 -6.37
C LEU A 206 15.53 -10.54 -5.73
N LEU A 207 15.20 -9.46 -6.45
CA LEU A 207 15.40 -8.09 -5.96
C LEU A 207 14.30 -7.59 -5.03
N GLY A 208 13.07 -8.02 -5.22
CA GLY A 208 11.92 -7.57 -4.43
C GLY A 208 11.65 -8.44 -3.19
N PHE A 209 12.21 -9.63 -3.10
CA PHE A 209 11.92 -10.56 -2.02
C PHE A 209 13.16 -11.24 -1.44
N LEU A 210 13.85 -12.09 -2.19
CA LEU A 210 14.87 -12.98 -1.65
C LEU A 210 16.12 -12.23 -1.14
N LEU A 211 16.71 -11.36 -1.96
CA LEU A 211 17.91 -10.60 -1.59
C LEU A 211 17.65 -9.65 -0.41
N PRO A 212 16.58 -8.82 -0.41
CA PRO A 212 16.20 -8.04 0.75
C PRO A 212 15.97 -8.89 2.00
N PHE A 213 15.27 -10.03 1.88
CA PHE A 213 15.06 -10.94 3.00
C PHE A 213 16.36 -11.41 3.64
N CYS A 214 17.32 -11.86 2.83
CA CYS A 214 18.63 -12.31 3.33
C CYS A 214 19.40 -11.16 4.01
N ILE A 215 19.46 -9.97 3.39
CA ILE A 215 20.17 -8.82 3.95
C ILE A 215 19.52 -8.38 5.28
N ILE A 216 18.22 -8.21 5.30
CA ILE A 216 17.46 -7.74 6.47
C ILE A 216 17.62 -8.75 7.61
N THR A 217 17.41 -10.05 7.34
CA THR A 217 17.56 -11.11 8.34
C THR A 217 18.98 -11.14 8.89
N GLY A 218 19.99 -11.09 8.02
CA GLY A 218 21.40 -11.02 8.45
C GLY A 218 21.68 -9.82 9.35
N CYS A 219 21.23 -8.62 8.97
CA CYS A 219 21.39 -7.43 9.79
C CYS A 219 20.77 -7.58 11.19
N TYR A 220 19.53 -8.11 11.27
CA TYR A 220 18.85 -8.24 12.57
C TYR A 220 19.43 -9.35 13.43
N VAL A 221 19.89 -10.46 12.86
CA VAL A 221 20.63 -11.49 13.59
C VAL A 221 21.90 -10.89 14.21
N HIS A 222 22.70 -10.19 13.44
CA HIS A 222 23.91 -9.56 13.93
C HIS A 222 23.64 -8.48 15.00
N VAL A 223 22.66 -7.62 14.79
CA VAL A 223 22.24 -6.62 15.80
C VAL A 223 21.79 -7.33 17.08
N GLY A 224 20.98 -8.39 16.97
CA GLY A 224 20.49 -9.15 18.13
C GLY A 224 21.63 -9.81 18.91
N LEU A 225 22.60 -10.43 18.24
CA LEU A 225 23.78 -11.02 18.87
C LEU A 225 24.61 -9.97 19.61
N LYS A 226 24.82 -8.79 19.00
CA LYS A 226 25.57 -7.70 19.63
C LYS A 226 24.88 -7.10 20.85
N MET A 227 23.55 -7.00 20.80
CA MET A 227 22.75 -6.56 21.95
C MET A 227 22.85 -7.55 23.11
N LYS A 228 22.83 -8.87 22.82
CA LYS A 228 23.00 -9.92 23.82
C LYS A 228 24.39 -9.85 24.47
N GLU A 229 25.44 -9.70 23.67
CA GLU A 229 26.83 -9.54 24.13
C GLU A 229 26.98 -8.37 25.12
N LYS A 230 26.35 -7.22 24.80
CA LYS A 230 26.38 -6.02 25.64
C LYS A 230 25.41 -6.05 26.81
N LYS A 231 24.75 -7.17 27.08
CA LYS A 231 23.68 -7.30 28.12
C LYS A 231 22.60 -6.21 28.02
N LEU A 232 22.43 -5.59 26.84
CA LEU A 232 21.32 -4.68 26.61
C LEU A 232 20.04 -5.50 26.54
N THR A 233 19.03 -5.05 27.28
CA THR A 233 17.72 -5.73 27.24
C THR A 233 17.19 -5.78 25.82
N TRP A 234 16.82 -6.97 25.34
CA TRP A 234 16.14 -7.22 24.05
C TRP A 234 14.83 -6.40 23.88
N ALA A 235 14.56 -5.56 24.85
CA ALA A 235 13.29 -4.90 25.05
C ALA A 235 13.20 -3.49 24.46
N GLY A 236 14.16 -3.07 23.66
CA GLY A 236 14.01 -1.78 22.94
C GLY A 236 12.76 -1.84 22.07
N LYS A 237 11.68 -1.16 22.50
CA LYS A 237 10.43 -1.04 21.70
C LYS A 237 10.70 -0.81 20.22
N PRO A 238 11.67 0.05 19.80
CA PRO A 238 12.00 0.28 18.40
C PRO A 238 12.44 -0.98 17.65
N PHE A 239 13.26 -1.84 18.27
CA PHE A 239 13.76 -3.06 17.61
C PHE A 239 12.63 -4.06 17.32
N LYS A 240 11.77 -4.33 18.29
CA LYS A 240 10.63 -5.24 18.14
C LYS A 240 9.70 -4.83 17.00
N VAL A 241 9.46 -3.54 16.86
CA VAL A 241 8.55 -3.03 15.84
C VAL A 241 9.17 -3.06 14.45
N MET A 242 10.47 -2.81 14.35
CA MET A 242 11.15 -2.95 13.07
C MET A 242 11.17 -4.43 12.61
N VAL A 243 11.36 -5.38 13.55
CA VAL A 243 11.23 -6.81 13.25
C VAL A 243 9.78 -7.15 12.85
N ALA A 244 8.79 -6.62 13.56
CA ALA A 244 7.38 -6.84 13.21
C ALA A 244 7.02 -6.28 11.84
N ALA A 245 7.50 -5.07 11.47
CA ALA A 245 7.30 -4.48 10.15
C ALA A 245 7.93 -5.34 9.05
N MET A 246 9.13 -5.86 9.28
CA MET A 246 9.82 -6.74 8.37
C MET A 246 9.04 -8.05 8.15
N VAL A 247 8.67 -8.73 9.25
CA VAL A 247 7.90 -9.98 9.20
C VAL A 247 6.57 -9.76 8.46
N SER A 248 5.87 -8.68 8.80
CA SER A 248 4.63 -8.29 8.12
C SER A 248 4.83 -8.08 6.62
N PHE A 249 5.90 -7.41 6.21
CA PHE A 249 6.22 -7.19 4.81
C PHE A 249 6.41 -8.53 4.06
N PHE A 250 7.26 -9.40 4.58
CA PHE A 250 7.55 -10.67 3.89
C PHE A 250 6.35 -11.62 3.88
N LEU A 251 5.61 -11.73 4.98
CA LEU A 251 4.37 -12.50 5.03
C LEU A 251 3.30 -11.91 4.09
N GLY A 252 3.25 -10.59 3.98
CA GLY A 252 2.32 -9.90 3.10
C GLY A 252 2.58 -10.13 1.61
N TRP A 253 3.85 -10.19 1.20
CA TRP A 253 4.22 -10.35 -0.21
C TRP A 253 4.52 -11.79 -0.63
N LEU A 254 4.71 -12.72 0.29
CA LEU A 254 4.94 -14.13 -0.01
C LEU A 254 3.83 -14.75 -0.90
N PRO A 255 2.53 -14.58 -0.59
CA PRO A 255 1.46 -15.15 -1.42
C PRO A 255 1.46 -14.59 -2.84
N TYR A 256 1.84 -13.32 -3.03
CA TYR A 256 2.00 -12.71 -4.35
C TYR A 256 3.07 -13.44 -5.18
N HIS A 257 4.25 -13.68 -4.59
CA HIS A 257 5.33 -14.38 -5.28
C HIS A 257 5.00 -15.84 -5.56
N LEU A 258 4.31 -16.52 -4.63
CA LEU A 258 3.81 -17.89 -4.84
C LEU A 258 2.80 -17.96 -5.98
N TYR A 259 1.81 -17.05 -6.00
CA TYR A 259 0.82 -16.98 -7.06
C TYR A 259 1.44 -16.80 -8.45
N HIS A 260 2.37 -15.86 -8.59
CA HIS A 260 3.05 -15.61 -9.86
C HIS A 260 4.03 -16.72 -10.23
N GLY A 261 4.71 -17.33 -9.25
CA GLY A 261 5.58 -18.48 -9.48
C GLY A 261 4.82 -19.72 -9.95
N LEU A 262 3.66 -20.00 -9.38
CA LEU A 262 2.81 -21.10 -9.80
C LEU A 262 2.30 -20.93 -11.24
N LYS A 263 1.97 -19.72 -11.65
CA LYS A 263 1.59 -19.40 -13.03
C LYS A 263 2.70 -19.66 -14.06
N LEU A 264 3.95 -19.72 -13.64
CA LEU A 264 5.09 -20.09 -14.49
C LEU A 264 5.28 -21.61 -14.61
N SER A 265 4.68 -22.38 -13.70
CA SER A 265 4.77 -23.85 -13.72
C SER A 265 4.22 -24.41 -15.04
N LYS A 266 4.88 -25.47 -15.54
CA LYS A 266 4.35 -26.26 -16.67
C LYS A 266 3.20 -27.19 -16.26
N LYS A 267 3.07 -27.45 -14.95
CA LYS A 267 1.98 -28.30 -14.44
C LYS A 267 0.71 -27.46 -14.34
N GLU A 268 -0.40 -28.01 -14.77
CA GLU A 268 -1.71 -27.43 -14.55
C GLU A 268 -1.95 -27.33 -13.04
N VAL A 269 -2.08 -26.11 -12.55
CA VAL A 269 -2.44 -25.85 -11.15
C VAL A 269 -3.95 -25.70 -11.10
N PRO A 270 -4.65 -26.43 -10.22
CA PRO A 270 -6.09 -26.32 -10.09
C PRO A 270 -6.54 -24.85 -9.90
N GLU A 271 -7.62 -24.48 -10.56
CA GLU A 271 -8.15 -23.11 -10.54
C GLU A 271 -8.54 -22.69 -9.12
N SER A 272 -8.99 -23.65 -8.29
CA SER A 272 -9.27 -23.45 -6.87
C SER A 272 -8.02 -22.99 -6.08
N VAL A 273 -6.85 -23.55 -6.37
CA VAL A 273 -5.59 -23.16 -5.69
C VAL A 273 -5.15 -21.76 -6.10
N THR A 274 -5.21 -21.44 -7.39
CA THR A 274 -4.84 -20.12 -7.91
C THR A 274 -5.82 -19.04 -7.44
N GLY A 275 -7.10 -19.33 -7.38
CA GLY A 275 -8.14 -18.44 -6.85
C GLY A 275 -7.95 -18.18 -5.36
N THR A 276 -7.72 -19.24 -4.57
CA THR A 276 -7.44 -19.10 -3.12
C THR A 276 -6.19 -18.26 -2.86
N LEU A 277 -5.12 -18.50 -3.59
CA LEU A 277 -3.89 -17.70 -3.46
C LEU A 277 -4.10 -16.24 -3.86
N LEU A 278 -4.93 -15.95 -4.84
CA LEU A 278 -5.27 -14.59 -5.24
C LEU A 278 -6.01 -13.86 -4.11
N VAL A 279 -6.96 -14.52 -3.46
CA VAL A 279 -7.68 -13.97 -2.30
C VAL A 279 -6.73 -13.71 -1.14
N ILE A 280 -5.89 -14.70 -0.78
CA ILE A 280 -4.89 -14.56 0.29
C ILE A 280 -3.91 -13.42 -0.03
N TYR A 281 -3.41 -13.34 -1.26
CA TYR A 281 -2.53 -12.27 -1.70
C TYR A 281 -3.19 -10.89 -1.55
N THR A 282 -4.43 -10.74 -1.99
CA THR A 282 -5.17 -9.49 -1.87
C THR A 282 -5.32 -9.10 -0.41
N PHE A 283 -5.74 -10.04 0.44
CA PHE A 283 -5.91 -9.82 1.88
C PHE A 283 -4.60 -9.41 2.57
N THR A 284 -3.51 -10.15 2.34
CA THR A 284 -2.22 -9.90 2.99
C THR A 284 -1.58 -8.60 2.51
N SER A 285 -1.75 -8.23 1.24
CA SER A 285 -1.29 -6.95 0.70
C SER A 285 -2.04 -5.77 1.32
N CYS A 286 -3.36 -5.89 1.48
CA CYS A 286 -4.19 -4.92 2.16
C CYS A 286 -3.77 -4.73 3.63
N PHE A 287 -3.61 -5.84 4.34
CA PHE A 287 -3.14 -5.83 5.72
C PHE A 287 -1.79 -5.12 5.86
N ASN A 288 -0.83 -5.45 4.99
CA ASN A 288 0.49 -4.83 5.02
C ASN A 288 0.45 -3.32 4.81
N ALA A 289 -0.37 -2.83 3.89
CA ALA A 289 -0.52 -1.40 3.62
C ALA A 289 -1.07 -0.61 4.82
N CYS A 290 -1.93 -1.23 5.66
CA CYS A 290 -2.51 -0.62 6.85
C CYS A 290 -1.67 -0.86 8.11
N PHE A 291 -1.06 -2.05 8.25
CA PHE A 291 -0.39 -2.47 9.46
C PHE A 291 0.93 -1.70 9.72
N THR A 292 1.68 -1.43 8.66
CA THR A 292 2.96 -0.72 8.76
C THR A 292 2.84 0.66 9.44
N PRO A 293 1.89 1.55 9.06
CA PRO A 293 1.70 2.80 9.80
C PRO A 293 1.32 2.56 11.27
N MET A 294 0.45 1.58 11.55
CA MET A 294 0.03 1.28 12.93
C MET A 294 1.21 0.85 13.81
N LEU A 295 2.12 0.01 13.28
CA LEU A 295 3.31 -0.40 14.02
C LEU A 295 4.14 0.80 14.50
N TYR A 296 4.25 1.83 13.70
CA TYR A 296 5.02 3.01 14.06
C TYR A 296 4.31 3.92 15.07
N LEU A 297 2.98 3.87 15.19
CA LEU A 297 2.25 4.53 16.28
C LEU A 297 2.66 4.01 17.66
N PHE A 298 2.92 2.70 17.75
CA PHE A 298 3.30 2.07 19.02
C PHE A 298 4.76 2.27 19.42
N VAL A 299 5.63 2.74 18.50
CA VAL A 299 7.08 2.84 18.72
C VAL A 299 7.57 4.22 19.03
N GLY A 300 6.96 5.22 18.48
CA GLY A 300 7.41 6.59 18.60
C GLY A 300 6.73 7.32 19.74
N GLU A 301 7.19 7.17 21.01
CA GLU A 301 6.68 8.01 22.11
C GLU A 301 6.75 9.51 21.71
N LYS A 302 7.83 9.93 21.05
CA LYS A 302 7.94 11.29 20.48
C LYS A 302 6.93 11.54 19.36
N PHE A 303 6.69 10.55 18.49
CA PHE A 303 5.68 10.70 17.43
C PHE A 303 4.29 10.86 18.04
N TRP A 304 3.94 10.01 19.01
CA TRP A 304 2.66 10.07 19.69
C TRP A 304 2.44 11.38 20.42
N GLN A 305 3.46 11.89 21.12
CA GLN A 305 3.41 13.20 21.78
C GLN A 305 3.17 14.33 20.77
N VAL A 306 3.95 14.39 19.69
CA VAL A 306 3.81 15.40 18.64
C VAL A 306 2.45 15.28 17.95
N PHE A 307 1.99 14.07 17.64
CA PHE A 307 0.67 13.83 17.07
C PHE A 307 -0.44 14.33 17.98
N ARG A 308 -0.45 13.90 19.25
CA ARG A 308 -1.47 14.30 20.23
C ARG A 308 -1.52 15.83 20.42
N THR A 309 -0.37 16.45 20.57
CA THR A 309 -0.28 17.93 20.75
C THR A 309 -0.77 18.64 19.48
N SER A 310 -0.34 18.21 18.30
CA SER A 310 -0.73 18.85 17.03
C SER A 310 -2.23 18.62 16.74
N PHE A 311 -2.75 17.45 17.01
CA PHE A 311 -4.17 17.12 16.82
C PHE A 311 -5.06 17.95 17.79
N LEU A 312 -4.69 18.01 19.08
CA LEU A 312 -5.42 18.81 20.06
C LEU A 312 -5.39 20.31 19.71
N THR A 313 -4.27 20.80 19.16
CA THR A 313 -4.17 22.19 18.71
C THR A 313 -5.10 22.45 17.53
N LEU A 314 -5.17 21.54 16.55
CA LEU A 314 -6.10 21.65 15.41
C LEU A 314 -7.55 21.61 15.86
N VAL A 315 -7.89 20.66 16.74
CA VAL A 315 -9.26 20.55 17.28
C VAL A 315 -9.63 21.82 18.03
N LYS A 316 -8.75 22.33 18.89
CA LYS A 316 -8.99 23.60 19.61
C LYS A 316 -9.17 24.78 18.64
N ALA A 317 -8.34 24.89 17.60
CA ALA A 317 -8.46 25.94 16.59
C ALA A 317 -9.82 25.86 15.88
N ALA A 318 -10.24 24.66 15.42
CA ALA A 318 -11.51 24.46 14.77
C ALA A 318 -12.71 24.85 15.69
N PHE A 319 -12.66 24.49 16.98
CA PHE A 319 -13.71 24.88 17.93
C PHE A 319 -13.70 26.38 18.25
N VAL A 320 -12.55 27.04 18.27
CA VAL A 320 -12.47 28.50 18.50
C VAL A 320 -12.99 29.25 17.28
N ASP A 321 -12.68 28.81 16.07
CA ASP A 321 -13.22 29.40 14.84
C ASP A 321 -14.74 29.23 14.73
N ASP A 322 -15.29 28.07 15.12
CA ASP A 322 -16.74 27.82 15.15
C ASP A 322 -17.47 28.70 16.19
N LEU A 323 -16.90 28.89 17.39
CA LEU A 323 -17.41 29.78 18.41
C LEU A 323 -17.30 31.24 18.01
N GLY A 324 -16.21 31.62 17.34
CA GLY A 324 -16.00 32.97 16.82
C GLY A 324 -16.99 33.33 15.70
N SER A 325 -17.28 32.40 14.78
CA SER A 325 -18.26 32.58 13.71
C SER A 325 -19.69 32.69 14.27
N SER A 326 -20.05 31.84 15.22
CA SER A 326 -21.39 31.90 15.87
C SER A 326 -21.61 33.16 16.69
N ALA A 327 -20.55 33.69 17.34
CA ALA A 327 -20.61 34.95 18.07
C ALA A 327 -20.76 36.18 17.14
N SER A 328 -20.10 36.14 15.96
CA SER A 328 -20.24 37.22 14.96
C SER A 328 -21.62 37.22 14.30
N GLU A 329 -22.19 36.06 14.00
CA GLU A 329 -23.57 35.93 13.48
C GLU A 329 -24.62 36.40 14.48
N SER A 330 -24.46 36.09 15.78
CA SER A 330 -25.38 36.53 16.81
C SER A 330 -25.28 38.05 17.00
N SER A 331 -24.09 38.66 16.98
CA SER A 331 -23.89 40.11 17.09
C SER A 331 -24.50 40.86 15.89
N GLY A 332 -24.29 40.38 14.65
CA GLY A 332 -24.90 40.96 13.44
C GLY A 332 -26.43 40.87 13.43
N ARG A 333 -27.00 39.82 14.05
CA ARG A 333 -28.47 39.68 14.17
C ARG A 333 -29.06 40.65 15.20
N TYR A 334 -28.34 40.95 16.32
CA TYR A 334 -28.74 41.95 17.32
C TYR A 334 -28.66 43.39 16.76
N GLU A 335 -27.62 43.72 16.00
CA GLU A 335 -27.47 45.04 15.36
C GLU A 335 -28.57 45.29 14.32
N ASN A 336 -28.90 44.30 13.48
CA ASN A 336 -30.01 44.39 12.50
C ASN A 336 -31.39 44.53 13.20
N ALA A 337 -31.61 43.84 14.33
CA ALA A 337 -32.86 43.94 15.07
C ALA A 337 -32.99 45.34 15.71
N GLN A 338 -31.92 45.95 16.20
CA GLN A 338 -31.93 47.30 16.73
C GLN A 338 -32.10 48.36 15.64
N GLN A 339 -31.58 48.17 14.45
CA GLN A 339 -31.77 49.07 13.33
C GLN A 339 -33.20 49.06 12.84
N VAL A 340 -33.84 47.87 12.77
CA VAL A 340 -35.27 47.75 12.37
C VAL A 340 -36.18 48.41 13.42
N SER A 341 -35.88 48.34 14.70
CA SER A 341 -36.70 48.96 15.75
C SER A 341 -36.62 50.51 15.78
N ARG A 342 -35.58 51.13 15.19
CA ARG A 342 -35.43 52.58 15.04
C ARG A 342 -36.23 53.16 13.87
N PHE A 343 -36.72 52.35 12.96
CA PHE A 343 -37.49 52.81 11.78
C PHE A 343 -39.01 52.60 11.89
N LEU A 344 -39.53 52.13 13.03
CA LEU A 344 -40.96 52.08 13.26
C LEU A 344 -41.47 53.44 13.74
N PRO A 345 -42.34 54.14 13.02
CA PRO A 345 -42.94 55.39 13.47
C PRO A 345 -43.78 55.18 14.72
N HIS A 346 -43.57 55.95 15.74
CA HIS A 346 -44.53 56.12 16.85
C HIS A 346 -45.82 56.69 16.24
N SER A 347 -46.81 55.82 16.01
CA SER A 347 -48.17 56.26 15.84
C SER A 347 -48.79 56.35 17.25
N GLU A 348 -49.08 57.57 17.62
CA GLU A 348 -49.85 57.94 18.79
C GLU A 348 -51.22 57.22 18.80
N LEU A 349 -51.55 56.66 19.94
CA LEU A 349 -52.82 56.93 20.64
C LEU A 349 -52.70 56.38 22.07
#